data_882ca565436ade1e3351b7928abbde25
#
_entry.id   882ca565436ade1e3351b7928abbde25
#
_cell.length_a   1.000
_cell.length_b   1.000
_cell.length_c   1.000
_cell.angle_alpha   90.00
_cell.angle_beta   90.00
_cell.angle_gamma   90.00
#
_symmetry.space_group_name_H-M   'P 1'
#
loop_
_entity.id
_entity.type
_entity.pdbx_description
1 polymer ?
#
loop_
_entity_poly.entity_id
_entity_poly.type
_entity_poly.pdbx_seq_one_letter_code
_entity_poly.pdbx_strand_id
1 'polypeptide(L)'
;EVLIHGYEDYGTELIYRLRGMFAFVLWDAKNKRMFGARDIFGIKPFYYTQTDAGELLCGSEIKSLLEHPGFRREVNAEALRPYLTFQYSAMNETFFKGTYKLPPAHRFEYKNGQRHIERYWDADFRHKTSLTYEQAADEIDARVRESVAAHRISDVKLGSFLSGGVGSSDITACLMPAEPFAVGFASADGTHK
;
A
#
# COMPACT_ATOMS: atom_id res chain seq x y z
N GLU A 1 7.42 -16.74 6.47
CA GLU A 1 7.09 -17.50 7.71
C GLU A 1 5.94 -16.85 8.48
N VAL A 2 6.05 -15.58 8.94
CA VAL A 2 5.01 -14.91 9.77
C VAL A 2 3.61 -15.00 9.16
N LEU A 3 3.45 -14.79 7.85
CA LEU A 3 2.14 -14.86 7.19
C LEU A 3 1.57 -16.27 7.18
N ILE A 4 2.43 -17.29 7.00
CA ILE A 4 1.99 -18.69 6.92
C ILE A 4 1.52 -19.16 8.30
N HIS A 5 2.39 -19.02 9.32
CA HIS A 5 2.05 -19.44 10.69
C HIS A 5 0.91 -18.60 11.29
N GLY A 6 0.91 -17.28 11.02
CA GLY A 6 -0.21 -16.45 11.45
C GLY A 6 -1.54 -16.83 10.77
N TYR A 7 -1.51 -17.30 9.52
CA TYR A 7 -2.72 -17.81 8.86
C TYR A 7 -3.15 -19.17 9.41
N GLU A 8 -2.21 -20.04 9.77
CA GLU A 8 -2.51 -21.31 10.44
C GLU A 8 -3.21 -21.08 11.79
N ASP A 9 -2.75 -20.09 12.57
CA ASP A 9 -3.29 -19.81 13.91
C ASP A 9 -4.59 -19.00 13.88
N TYR A 10 -4.70 -17.99 13.00
CA TYR A 10 -5.77 -16.99 13.03
C TYR A 10 -6.64 -16.97 11.76
N GLY A 11 -6.31 -17.77 10.76
CA GLY A 11 -7.02 -17.75 9.49
C GLY A 11 -6.98 -16.36 8.84
N THR A 12 -8.12 -15.92 8.31
CA THR A 12 -8.24 -14.60 7.66
C THR A 12 -8.14 -13.43 8.64
N GLU A 13 -8.32 -13.67 9.95
CA GLU A 13 -8.20 -12.65 11.00
C GLU A 13 -6.73 -12.24 11.26
N LEU A 14 -5.77 -12.94 10.66
CA LEU A 14 -4.37 -12.54 10.64
C LEU A 14 -4.18 -11.07 10.29
N ILE A 15 -4.96 -10.54 9.35
CA ILE A 15 -4.81 -9.16 8.86
C ILE A 15 -4.91 -8.10 9.95
N TYR A 16 -5.69 -8.35 11.01
CA TYR A 16 -5.84 -7.43 12.16
C TYR A 16 -4.66 -7.46 13.13
N ARG A 17 -3.75 -8.42 12.94
CA ARG A 17 -2.52 -8.57 13.74
C ARG A 17 -1.28 -8.07 13.01
N LEU A 18 -1.41 -7.77 11.72
CA LEU A 18 -0.31 -7.25 10.92
C LEU A 18 -0.18 -5.73 11.11
N ARG A 19 1.04 -5.29 11.38
CA ARG A 19 1.41 -3.88 11.40
C ARG A 19 2.56 -3.66 10.42
N GLY A 20 2.37 -2.73 9.49
CA GLY A 20 3.40 -2.41 8.50
C GLY A 20 2.87 -2.28 7.08
N MET A 21 3.78 -2.36 6.14
CA MET A 21 3.53 -2.21 4.70
C MET A 21 3.55 -3.59 4.05
N PHE A 22 2.42 -4.03 3.52
CA PHE A 22 2.31 -5.35 2.92
C PHE A 22 1.31 -5.42 1.77
N ALA A 23 1.61 -6.33 0.86
CA ALA A 23 0.65 -6.90 -0.08
C ALA A 23 1.04 -8.37 -0.26
N PHE A 24 0.11 -9.27 -0.05
CA PHE A 24 0.39 -10.70 -0.12
C PHE A 24 -0.77 -11.50 -0.69
N VAL A 25 -0.45 -12.69 -1.14
CA VAL A 25 -1.40 -13.74 -1.52
C VAL A 25 -0.96 -15.05 -0.88
N LEU A 26 -1.89 -15.74 -0.26
CA LEU A 26 -1.73 -17.09 0.30
C LEU A 26 -2.64 -18.05 -0.44
N TRP A 27 -2.13 -19.25 -0.74
CA TRP A 27 -2.92 -20.37 -1.22
C TRP A 27 -3.13 -21.39 -0.11
N ASP A 28 -4.37 -21.52 0.32
CA ASP A 28 -4.80 -22.54 1.25
C ASP A 28 -5.20 -23.81 0.49
N ALA A 29 -4.29 -24.74 0.39
CA ALA A 29 -4.47 -25.97 -0.37
C ALA A 29 -5.55 -26.88 0.23
N LYS A 30 -5.72 -26.85 1.57
CA LYS A 30 -6.72 -27.66 2.28
C LYS A 30 -8.14 -27.21 1.96
N ASN A 31 -8.37 -25.90 1.98
CA ASN A 31 -9.67 -25.30 1.71
C ASN A 31 -9.88 -24.91 0.25
N LYS A 32 -8.86 -25.12 -0.61
CA LYS A 32 -8.83 -24.69 -2.02
C LYS A 32 -9.25 -23.23 -2.17
N ARG A 33 -8.62 -22.38 -1.39
CA ARG A 33 -8.92 -20.96 -1.27
C ARG A 33 -7.67 -20.13 -1.43
N MET A 34 -7.76 -19.06 -2.20
CA MET A 34 -6.77 -18.00 -2.23
C MET A 34 -7.23 -16.88 -1.31
N PHE A 35 -6.34 -16.40 -0.45
CA PHE A 35 -6.56 -15.27 0.44
C PHE A 35 -5.45 -14.26 0.25
N GLY A 36 -5.80 -12.99 0.18
CA GLY A 36 -4.82 -11.92 0.04
C GLY A 36 -5.31 -10.63 0.66
N ALA A 37 -4.36 -9.75 0.97
CA ALA A 37 -4.66 -8.44 1.52
C ALA A 37 -3.61 -7.41 1.12
N ARG A 38 -4.03 -6.15 1.17
CA ARG A 38 -3.18 -4.98 0.97
C ARG A 38 -3.23 -4.11 2.21
N ASP A 39 -2.10 -3.56 2.61
CA ASP A 39 -1.96 -2.73 3.82
C ASP A 39 -2.94 -1.54 3.86
N ILE A 40 -3.16 -0.99 5.05
CA ILE A 40 -4.19 0.01 5.33
C ILE A 40 -4.05 1.30 4.52
N PHE A 41 -2.84 1.67 4.11
CA PHE A 41 -2.57 2.85 3.28
C PHE A 41 -2.29 2.51 1.82
N GLY A 42 -2.23 1.21 1.46
CA GLY A 42 -1.92 0.76 0.11
C GLY A 42 -0.51 1.12 -0.35
N ILE A 43 0.45 1.13 0.57
CA ILE A 43 1.85 1.46 0.28
C ILE A 43 2.46 0.40 -0.64
N LYS A 44 2.18 -0.88 -0.38
CA LYS A 44 2.61 -1.94 -1.30
C LYS A 44 1.61 -2.12 -2.43
N PRO A 45 2.09 -2.24 -3.68
CA PRO A 45 1.22 -2.42 -4.82
C PRO A 45 0.62 -3.83 -4.85
N PHE A 46 -0.64 -3.92 -5.33
CA PHE A 46 -1.32 -5.18 -5.56
C PHE A 46 -2.25 -5.03 -6.77
N TYR A 47 -1.96 -5.76 -7.83
CA TYR A 47 -2.77 -5.82 -9.03
C TYR A 47 -3.35 -7.21 -9.21
N TYR A 48 -4.55 -7.28 -9.77
CA TYR A 48 -5.18 -8.54 -10.10
C TYR A 48 -6.05 -8.42 -11.36
N THR A 49 -6.20 -9.54 -12.05
CA THR A 49 -7.10 -9.70 -13.19
C THR A 49 -7.63 -11.12 -13.22
N GLN A 50 -8.75 -11.33 -13.89
CA GLN A 50 -9.26 -12.66 -14.15
C GLN A 50 -9.27 -12.90 -15.65
N THR A 51 -8.70 -14.02 -16.08
CA THR A 51 -8.68 -14.42 -17.50
C THR A 51 -10.08 -14.89 -17.94
N ASP A 52 -10.29 -14.95 -19.25
CA ASP A 52 -11.56 -15.48 -19.80
C ASP A 52 -11.76 -16.98 -19.46
N ALA A 53 -10.69 -17.70 -19.15
CA ALA A 53 -10.71 -19.06 -18.64
C ALA A 53 -11.07 -19.15 -17.14
N GLY A 54 -11.26 -18.01 -16.47
CA GLY A 54 -11.61 -17.94 -15.04
C GLY A 54 -10.42 -18.00 -14.08
N GLU A 55 -9.18 -17.99 -14.59
CA GLU A 55 -7.98 -17.99 -13.76
C GLU A 55 -7.76 -16.61 -13.12
N LEU A 56 -7.44 -16.58 -11.83
CA LEU A 56 -7.08 -15.34 -11.14
C LEU A 56 -5.57 -15.13 -11.17
N LEU A 57 -5.16 -14.01 -11.74
CA LEU A 57 -3.75 -13.57 -11.77
C LEU A 57 -3.56 -12.44 -10.78
N CYS A 58 -2.48 -12.49 -10.01
CA CYS A 58 -2.11 -11.45 -9.05
C CYS A 58 -0.63 -11.12 -9.16
N GLY A 59 -0.27 -9.87 -8.89
CA GLY A 59 1.11 -9.43 -8.89
C GLY A 59 1.31 -8.03 -8.32
N SER A 60 2.54 -7.73 -7.97
CA SER A 60 2.93 -6.39 -7.53
C SER A 60 3.07 -5.40 -8.69
N GLU A 61 3.28 -5.90 -9.90
CA GLU A 61 3.40 -5.09 -11.11
C GLU A 61 2.61 -5.71 -12.27
N ILE A 62 1.93 -4.86 -13.05
CA ILE A 62 1.12 -5.33 -14.19
C ILE A 62 1.98 -6.05 -15.23
N LYS A 63 3.26 -5.65 -15.38
CA LYS A 63 4.15 -6.30 -16.34
C LYS A 63 4.31 -7.80 -16.10
N SER A 64 4.23 -8.26 -14.83
CA SER A 64 4.27 -9.69 -14.53
C SER A 64 3.00 -10.42 -14.96
N LEU A 65 1.85 -9.73 -14.94
CA LEU A 65 0.58 -10.28 -15.41
C LEU A 65 0.55 -10.39 -16.96
N LEU A 66 1.25 -9.48 -17.66
CA LEU A 66 1.33 -9.46 -19.12
C LEU A 66 2.00 -10.71 -19.70
N GLU A 67 2.83 -11.41 -18.90
CA GLU A 67 3.51 -12.64 -19.33
C GLU A 67 2.55 -13.84 -19.42
N HIS A 68 1.38 -13.75 -18.81
CA HIS A 68 0.39 -14.82 -18.88
C HIS A 68 -0.35 -14.81 -20.23
N PRO A 69 -0.43 -15.95 -20.96
CA PRO A 69 -1.04 -15.98 -22.29
C PRO A 69 -2.52 -15.60 -22.30
N GLY A 70 -3.24 -15.82 -21.22
CA GLY A 70 -4.64 -15.43 -21.04
C GLY A 70 -4.85 -13.98 -20.59
N PHE A 71 -3.80 -13.17 -20.47
CA PHE A 71 -3.93 -11.77 -20.10
C PHE A 71 -4.54 -10.94 -21.25
N ARG A 72 -5.58 -10.16 -20.94
CA ARG A 72 -6.25 -9.29 -21.91
C ARG A 72 -5.46 -7.99 -22.09
N ARG A 73 -4.77 -7.87 -23.23
CA ARG A 73 -3.97 -6.69 -23.60
C ARG A 73 -4.81 -5.62 -24.29
N GLU A 74 -5.87 -5.17 -23.63
CA GLU A 74 -6.78 -4.14 -24.14
C GLU A 74 -6.66 -2.86 -23.29
N VAL A 75 -6.47 -1.72 -23.96
CA VAL A 75 -6.35 -0.42 -23.30
C VAL A 75 -7.71 0.03 -22.77
N ASN A 76 -7.74 0.44 -21.50
CA ASN A 76 -8.90 1.09 -20.88
C ASN A 76 -8.83 2.61 -21.12
N ALA A 77 -9.48 3.07 -22.19
CA ALA A 77 -9.50 4.50 -22.53
C ALA A 77 -10.24 5.35 -21.47
N GLU A 78 -11.17 4.76 -20.71
CA GLU A 78 -11.92 5.48 -19.67
C GLU A 78 -11.03 5.87 -18.50
N ALA A 79 -9.98 5.09 -18.22
CA ALA A 79 -9.01 5.42 -17.19
C ALA A 79 -8.09 6.61 -17.54
N LEU A 80 -7.99 6.93 -18.84
CA LEU A 80 -7.10 7.99 -19.32
C LEU A 80 -7.58 9.39 -18.91
N ARG A 81 -8.87 9.66 -19.01
CA ARG A 81 -9.44 10.98 -18.70
C ARG A 81 -9.22 11.39 -17.24
N PRO A 82 -9.57 10.57 -16.24
CA PRO A 82 -9.24 10.88 -14.83
C PRO A 82 -7.74 11.03 -14.59
N TYR A 83 -6.92 10.22 -15.23
CA TYR A 83 -5.46 10.34 -15.12
C TYR A 83 -4.93 11.68 -15.62
N LEU A 84 -5.38 12.13 -16.78
CA LEU A 84 -4.98 13.43 -17.34
C LEU A 84 -5.48 14.61 -16.51
N THR A 85 -6.61 14.44 -15.79
CA THR A 85 -7.16 15.47 -14.91
C THR A 85 -6.40 15.56 -13.59
N PHE A 86 -6.14 14.41 -12.95
CA PHE A 86 -5.59 14.33 -11.58
C PHE A 86 -4.09 14.01 -11.53
N GLN A 87 -3.49 13.64 -12.67
CA GLN A 87 -2.10 13.19 -12.78
C GLN A 87 -1.80 11.90 -11.97
N TYR A 88 -2.84 11.18 -11.56
CA TYR A 88 -2.74 9.85 -10.96
C TYR A 88 -3.95 9.00 -11.33
N SER A 89 -3.82 7.68 -11.20
CA SER A 89 -4.93 6.76 -11.45
C SER A 89 -5.93 6.79 -10.30
N ALA A 90 -6.99 7.58 -10.44
CA ALA A 90 -8.06 7.72 -9.44
C ALA A 90 -9.03 6.53 -9.41
N MET A 91 -8.97 5.63 -10.39
CA MET A 91 -9.83 4.45 -10.50
C MET A 91 -9.13 3.21 -9.95
N ASN A 92 -9.91 2.23 -9.50
CA ASN A 92 -9.38 0.92 -9.14
C ASN A 92 -9.00 0.10 -10.38
N GLU A 93 -9.73 0.26 -11.49
CA GLU A 93 -9.36 -0.31 -12.78
C GLU A 93 -8.19 0.46 -13.38
N THR A 94 -7.25 -0.27 -13.93
CA THR A 94 -6.00 0.29 -14.49
C THR A 94 -6.18 0.71 -15.95
N PHE A 95 -5.07 1.07 -16.62
CA PHE A 95 -5.05 1.30 -18.06
C PHE A 95 -5.24 0.02 -18.91
N PHE A 96 -5.27 -1.15 -18.28
CA PHE A 96 -5.64 -2.41 -18.92
C PHE A 96 -7.05 -2.81 -18.47
N LYS A 97 -7.95 -3.03 -19.42
CA LYS A 97 -9.33 -3.46 -19.14
C LYS A 97 -9.34 -4.77 -18.36
N GLY A 98 -10.18 -4.83 -17.33
CA GLY A 98 -10.32 -6.00 -16.48
C GLY A 98 -9.17 -6.21 -15.51
N THR A 99 -8.19 -5.29 -15.47
CA THR A 99 -7.07 -5.34 -14.52
C THR A 99 -7.23 -4.25 -13.45
N TYR A 100 -7.23 -4.65 -12.20
CA TYR A 100 -7.58 -3.80 -11.07
C TYR A 100 -6.43 -3.69 -10.07
N LYS A 101 -6.40 -2.57 -9.36
CA LYS A 101 -5.66 -2.42 -8.10
C LYS A 101 -6.56 -2.88 -6.95
N LEU A 102 -6.05 -3.70 -6.06
CA LEU A 102 -6.73 -3.91 -4.78
C LEU A 102 -6.68 -2.59 -4.00
N PRO A 103 -7.83 -2.02 -3.58
CA PRO A 103 -7.82 -0.77 -2.83
C PRO A 103 -7.07 -0.88 -1.49
N PRO A 104 -6.57 0.25 -0.93
CA PRO A 104 -6.00 0.27 0.41
C PRO A 104 -6.97 -0.32 1.44
N ALA A 105 -6.43 -0.99 2.47
CA ALA A 105 -7.20 -1.60 3.54
C ALA A 105 -8.25 -2.64 3.07
N HIS A 106 -8.01 -3.31 1.93
CA HIS A 106 -8.88 -4.37 1.44
C HIS A 106 -8.20 -5.72 1.48
N ARG A 107 -9.03 -6.73 1.75
CA ARG A 107 -8.70 -8.15 1.58
C ARG A 107 -9.53 -8.74 0.46
N PHE A 108 -9.07 -9.83 -0.11
CA PHE A 108 -9.85 -10.63 -1.02
C PHE A 108 -9.77 -12.10 -0.67
N GLU A 109 -10.83 -12.80 -1.00
CA GLU A 109 -10.89 -14.26 -1.02
C GLU A 109 -11.31 -14.71 -2.42
N TYR A 110 -10.68 -15.77 -2.92
CA TYR A 110 -11.07 -16.41 -4.16
C TYR A 110 -11.25 -17.90 -3.93
N LYS A 111 -12.46 -18.38 -4.17
CA LYS A 111 -12.83 -19.78 -4.00
C LYS A 111 -13.91 -20.16 -5.01
N ASN A 112 -13.79 -21.34 -5.61
CA ASN A 112 -14.78 -21.86 -6.56
C ASN A 112 -15.12 -20.90 -7.71
N GLY A 113 -14.12 -20.20 -8.25
CA GLY A 113 -14.33 -19.23 -9.33
C GLY A 113 -14.92 -17.87 -8.88
N GLN A 114 -15.30 -17.73 -7.62
CA GLN A 114 -15.88 -16.52 -7.07
C GLN A 114 -14.87 -15.71 -6.27
N ARG A 115 -14.89 -14.41 -6.49
CA ARG A 115 -14.04 -13.43 -5.81
C ARG A 115 -14.90 -12.59 -4.87
N HIS A 116 -14.49 -12.50 -3.61
CA HIS A 116 -15.03 -11.59 -2.61
C HIS A 116 -13.95 -10.59 -2.21
N ILE A 117 -14.28 -9.29 -2.25
CA ILE A 117 -13.39 -8.20 -1.85
C ILE A 117 -14.11 -7.36 -0.83
N GLU A 118 -13.46 -7.10 0.30
CA GLU A 118 -14.02 -6.26 1.36
C GLU A 118 -12.97 -5.39 2.02
N ARG A 119 -13.40 -4.24 2.52
CA ARG A 119 -12.57 -3.36 3.33
C ARG A 119 -12.50 -3.87 4.76
N TYR A 120 -11.30 -4.12 5.27
CA TYR A 120 -11.09 -4.60 6.62
C TYR A 120 -10.74 -3.50 7.63
N TRP A 121 -10.37 -2.31 7.17
CA TRP A 121 -10.05 -1.18 8.02
C TRP A 121 -10.48 0.15 7.39
N ASP A 122 -10.87 1.10 8.24
CA ASP A 122 -11.14 2.49 7.86
C ASP A 122 -10.77 3.42 9.02
N ALA A 123 -10.44 4.69 8.70
CA ALA A 123 -10.17 5.68 9.71
C ALA A 123 -11.49 6.14 10.36
N ASP A 124 -11.56 6.05 11.70
CA ASP A 124 -12.73 6.49 12.46
C ASP A 124 -12.44 7.82 13.18
N PHE A 125 -13.05 8.87 12.71
CA PHE A 125 -12.94 10.22 13.27
C PHE A 125 -14.11 10.60 14.21
N ARG A 126 -15.01 9.68 14.51
CA ARG A 126 -16.18 9.95 15.37
C ARG A 126 -15.79 10.10 16.84
N HIS A 127 -14.80 9.38 17.28
CA HIS A 127 -14.29 9.43 18.65
C HIS A 127 -13.29 10.58 18.78
N LYS A 128 -13.72 11.63 19.51
CA LYS A 128 -12.87 12.78 19.81
C LYS A 128 -12.13 12.57 21.11
N THR A 129 -10.89 13.03 21.15
CA THR A 129 -10.09 13.05 22.37
C THR A 129 -10.50 14.23 23.28
N SER A 130 -10.31 14.06 24.59
CA SER A 130 -10.43 15.12 25.59
C SER A 130 -9.07 15.69 26.03
N LEU A 131 -7.99 15.32 25.32
CA LEU A 131 -6.65 15.81 25.63
C LEU A 131 -6.55 17.32 25.42
N THR A 132 -5.74 18.01 26.26
CA THR A 132 -5.32 19.37 25.96
C THR A 132 -4.44 19.44 24.74
N TYR A 133 -4.18 20.66 24.24
CA TYR A 133 -3.29 20.84 23.09
C TYR A 133 -1.90 20.27 23.37
N GLU A 134 -1.33 20.56 24.54
CA GLU A 134 0.00 20.09 24.96
C GLU A 134 0.03 18.57 25.07
N GLN A 135 -0.96 17.96 25.72
CA GLN A 135 -1.06 16.50 25.80
C GLN A 135 -1.21 15.84 24.44
N ALA A 136 -1.98 16.44 23.53
CA ALA A 136 -2.13 15.93 22.18
C ALA A 136 -0.82 16.05 21.37
N ALA A 137 -0.07 17.14 21.55
CA ALA A 137 1.24 17.32 20.93
C ALA A 137 2.24 16.28 21.41
N ASP A 138 2.33 16.04 22.71
CA ASP A 138 3.22 15.01 23.29
C ASP A 138 2.85 13.61 22.81
N GLU A 139 1.55 13.29 22.74
CA GLU A 139 1.09 11.99 22.23
C GLU A 139 1.42 11.81 20.74
N ILE A 140 1.27 12.85 19.92
CA ILE A 140 1.63 12.83 18.51
C ILE A 140 3.14 12.61 18.34
N ASP A 141 3.98 13.36 19.06
CA ASP A 141 5.44 13.20 19.00
C ASP A 141 5.86 11.77 19.37
N ALA A 142 5.30 11.25 20.48
CA ALA A 142 5.58 9.88 20.91
C ALA A 142 5.22 8.84 19.84
N ARG A 143 4.05 8.97 19.21
CA ARG A 143 3.58 8.07 18.14
C ARG A 143 4.41 8.20 16.87
N VAL A 144 4.82 9.39 16.48
CA VAL A 144 5.70 9.63 15.33
C VAL A 144 7.04 8.95 15.57
N ARG A 145 7.67 9.15 16.74
CA ARG A 145 8.94 8.51 17.08
C ARG A 145 8.85 6.99 17.09
N GLU A 146 7.81 6.44 17.70
CA GLU A 146 7.55 4.99 17.68
C GLU A 146 7.39 4.46 16.26
N SER A 147 6.61 5.15 15.43
CA SER A 147 6.39 4.77 14.04
C SER A 147 7.68 4.80 13.23
N VAL A 148 8.48 5.87 13.34
CA VAL A 148 9.79 5.98 12.68
C VAL A 148 10.72 4.86 13.15
N ALA A 149 10.76 4.57 14.44
CA ALA A 149 11.58 3.47 14.99
C ALA A 149 11.16 2.11 14.40
N ALA A 150 9.86 1.84 14.27
CA ALA A 150 9.34 0.63 13.67
C ALA A 150 9.70 0.49 12.17
N HIS A 151 9.83 1.62 11.44
CA HIS A 151 10.21 1.65 10.02
C HIS A 151 11.73 1.50 9.79
N ARG A 152 12.55 1.54 10.83
CA ARG A 152 14.02 1.39 10.73
C ARG A 152 14.49 -0.04 10.48
N ILE A 153 13.62 -1.02 10.51
CA ILE A 153 13.97 -2.43 10.26
C ILE A 153 14.29 -2.58 8.77
N SER A 154 15.58 -2.76 8.46
CA SER A 154 16.07 -2.83 7.08
C SER A 154 17.40 -3.58 7.04
N ASP A 155 17.61 -4.38 5.98
CA ASP A 155 18.87 -5.08 5.70
C ASP A 155 19.87 -4.19 4.92
N VAL A 156 19.45 -2.97 4.56
CA VAL A 156 20.26 -2.01 3.82
C VAL A 156 20.29 -0.67 4.53
N LYS A 157 21.20 0.22 4.12
CA LYS A 157 21.29 1.58 4.65
C LYS A 157 19.97 2.31 4.41
N LEU A 158 19.52 3.03 5.42
CA LEU A 158 18.32 3.85 5.36
C LEU A 158 18.68 5.29 5.03
N GLY A 159 17.87 5.89 4.17
CA GLY A 159 17.87 7.31 3.89
C GLY A 159 16.49 7.93 4.09
N SER A 160 16.44 9.26 4.20
CA SER A 160 15.19 10.02 4.32
C SER A 160 15.14 11.12 3.28
N PHE A 161 13.98 11.27 2.63
CA PHE A 161 13.75 12.41 1.74
C PHE A 161 13.47 13.66 2.57
N LEU A 162 14.27 14.70 2.35
CA LEU A 162 14.16 16.00 3.01
C LEU A 162 13.71 17.04 1.99
N SER A 163 12.41 17.34 1.97
CA SER A 163 11.83 18.31 1.03
C SER A 163 11.79 19.75 1.56
N GLY A 164 12.31 20.00 2.76
CA GLY A 164 12.24 21.30 3.44
C GLY A 164 10.90 21.58 4.15
N GLY A 165 9.92 20.68 4.05
CA GLY A 165 8.66 20.78 4.80
C GLY A 165 8.79 20.30 6.24
N VAL A 166 7.89 20.76 7.12
CA VAL A 166 7.88 20.40 8.56
C VAL A 166 7.87 18.89 8.76
N GLY A 167 6.97 18.17 8.07
CA GLY A 167 6.83 16.72 8.25
C GLY A 167 8.08 15.93 7.83
N SER A 168 8.70 16.25 6.69
CA SER A 168 9.94 15.58 6.27
C SER A 168 11.12 15.88 7.19
N SER A 169 11.17 17.11 7.71
CA SER A 169 12.22 17.52 8.67
C SER A 169 12.07 16.78 10.01
N ASP A 170 10.88 16.67 10.52
CA ASP A 170 10.58 15.96 11.77
C ASP A 170 10.91 14.46 11.64
N ILE A 171 10.42 13.79 10.60
CA ILE A 171 10.73 12.37 10.33
C ILE A 171 12.25 12.17 10.20
N THR A 172 12.96 13.05 9.46
CA THR A 172 14.41 12.95 9.31
C THR A 172 15.12 13.12 10.65
N ALA A 173 14.70 14.07 11.48
CA ALA A 173 15.25 14.27 12.81
C ALA A 173 15.04 13.04 13.73
N CYS A 174 13.87 12.42 13.66
CA CYS A 174 13.56 11.20 14.41
C CYS A 174 14.35 9.98 13.89
N LEU A 175 14.71 9.96 12.60
CA LEU A 175 15.43 8.84 11.99
C LEU A 175 16.93 8.87 12.22
N MET A 176 17.50 9.98 12.63
CA MET A 176 18.96 10.15 12.79
C MET A 176 19.63 9.02 13.63
N PRO A 177 20.84 8.55 13.28
CA PRO A 177 21.60 8.94 12.10
C PRO A 177 21.11 8.23 10.82
N ALA A 178 20.70 9.00 9.82
CA ALA A 178 20.33 8.53 8.49
C ALA A 178 20.87 9.51 7.45
N GLU A 179 21.03 9.07 6.22
CA GLU A 179 21.47 9.95 5.12
C GLU A 179 20.24 10.70 4.56
N PRO A 180 20.14 12.04 4.72
CA PRO A 180 19.06 12.80 4.11
C PRO A 180 19.34 13.04 2.63
N PHE A 181 18.29 12.95 1.81
CA PHE A 181 18.33 13.22 0.38
C PHE A 181 17.38 14.37 0.04
N ALA A 182 17.87 15.40 -0.62
CA ALA A 182 17.06 16.50 -1.12
C ALA A 182 17.25 16.65 -2.62
N VAL A 183 16.18 17.09 -3.31
CA VAL A 183 16.23 17.45 -4.74
C VAL A 183 15.93 18.92 -4.86
N GLY A 184 16.82 19.65 -5.50
CA GLY A 184 16.67 21.07 -5.83
C GLY A 184 16.63 21.26 -7.35
N PHE A 185 15.91 22.30 -7.79
CA PHE A 185 15.90 22.74 -9.17
C PHE A 185 16.74 24.00 -9.28
N ALA A 186 17.75 23.99 -10.16
CA ALA A 186 18.49 25.20 -10.50
C ALA A 186 17.67 26.00 -11.53
N SER A 187 17.31 27.25 -11.20
CA SER A 187 16.72 28.16 -12.17
C SER A 187 17.80 28.90 -12.94
N ALA A 188 17.51 29.32 -14.18
CA ALA A 188 18.43 30.02 -15.04
C ALA A 188 18.90 31.38 -14.47
N ASP A 189 18.17 31.94 -13.50
CA ASP A 189 18.47 33.19 -12.80
C ASP A 189 19.27 32.99 -11.49
N GLY A 190 19.71 31.76 -11.20
CA GLY A 190 20.52 31.44 -10.03
C GLY A 190 19.73 31.38 -8.70
N THR A 191 18.42 31.54 -8.72
CA THR A 191 17.58 31.32 -7.53
C THR A 191 17.26 29.83 -7.34
N HIS A 192 17.59 29.30 -6.18
CA HIS A 192 17.23 27.94 -5.81
C HIS A 192 15.84 27.95 -5.09
N LYS A 193 14.90 27.19 -5.57
CA LYS A 193 13.63 26.93 -4.89
C LYS A 193 13.64 25.55 -4.29
#